data_f66bb82c2a079915bdd54b47b30e8060
#
_entry.id   f66bb82c2a079915bdd54b47b30e8060
#
_cell.length_a   1.000
_cell.length_b   1.000
_cell.length_c   1.000
_cell.angle_alpha   90.00
_cell.angle_beta   90.00
_cell.angle_gamma   90.00
#
_symmetry.space_group_name_H-M   'P 1'
#
loop_
_entity.id
_entity.type
_entity.pdbx_description
1 polymer ?
#
loop_
_entity_poly.entity_id
_entity_poly.type
_entity_poly.pdbx_seq_one_letter_code
_entity_poly.pdbx_strand_id
1 'polypeptide(L)'
;YSTPATRDLCAIMLEDSARIQESDFAYDLKRAKRQGRALEEEEPLYAPEDVPPAMAVFQAMDYGEALGILPGITVSFTDAGHILGSAVVHLTIDDGERVLRLTFSGDVGRYVERLLPEPVPFPQADVIICESTYGDRDHEPLAQAEDELLGHVLRTCVEKKGKLLIPAFSIGKTQEILYTLNKLSNAGRLPRIPVFVDSPLAISATAIARDHSRLFRASVREELSRDPDLFSFLGVEFVRAAERSKQLNSRQEPCIVIAASGMMEAG
;
A
#
# COMPACT_ATOMS: atom_id res chain seq x y z
N TYR A 1 12.55 -13.31 -6.93
CA TYR A 1 13.32 -12.07 -6.77
C TYR A 1 12.38 -10.89 -6.58
N SER A 2 12.75 -9.93 -5.73
CA SER A 2 11.95 -8.72 -5.47
C SER A 2 12.85 -7.57 -5.00
N THR A 3 12.29 -6.37 -4.92
CA THR A 3 12.98 -5.29 -4.18
C THR A 3 12.93 -5.57 -2.67
N PRO A 4 13.85 -5.01 -1.86
CA PRO A 4 13.82 -5.17 -0.40
C PRO A 4 12.48 -4.76 0.22
N ALA A 5 11.92 -3.61 -0.20
CA ALA A 5 10.64 -3.13 0.33
C ALA A 5 9.47 -4.04 -0.07
N THR A 6 9.45 -4.55 -1.30
CA THR A 6 8.45 -5.55 -1.74
C THR A 6 8.51 -6.81 -0.90
N ARG A 7 9.72 -7.34 -0.62
CA ARG A 7 9.88 -8.51 0.24
C ARG A 7 9.27 -8.27 1.63
N ASP A 8 9.57 -7.13 2.24
CA ASP A 8 9.11 -6.83 3.59
C ASP A 8 7.58 -6.60 3.61
N LEU A 9 7.02 -5.98 2.57
CA LEU A 9 5.57 -5.86 2.40
C LEU A 9 4.89 -7.21 2.14
N CYS A 10 5.48 -8.08 1.32
CA CYS A 10 4.96 -9.42 1.06
C CYS A 10 4.82 -10.22 2.36
N ALA A 11 5.79 -10.12 3.28
CA ALA A 11 5.75 -10.85 4.54
C ALA A 11 4.47 -10.53 5.33
N ILE A 12 4.14 -9.25 5.49
CA ILE A 12 2.94 -8.85 6.24
C ILE A 12 1.64 -9.08 5.47
N MET A 13 1.66 -8.93 4.14
CA MET A 13 0.47 -9.13 3.31
C MET A 13 0.07 -10.59 3.20
N LEU A 14 1.03 -11.48 2.99
CA LEU A 14 0.76 -12.92 2.91
C LEU A 14 0.23 -13.45 4.24
N GLU A 15 0.80 -13.01 5.37
CA GLU A 15 0.31 -13.38 6.69
C GLU A 15 -1.11 -12.87 6.95
N ASP A 16 -1.40 -11.61 6.61
CA ASP A 16 -2.72 -11.01 6.76
C ASP A 16 -3.76 -11.73 5.89
N SER A 17 -3.43 -12.00 4.63
CA SER A 17 -4.29 -12.73 3.70
C SER A 17 -4.58 -14.16 4.16
N ALA A 18 -3.59 -14.89 4.69
CA ALA A 18 -3.79 -16.23 5.23
C ALA A 18 -4.78 -16.22 6.40
N ARG A 19 -4.60 -15.27 7.34
CA ARG A 19 -5.49 -15.13 8.50
C ARG A 19 -6.93 -14.76 8.10
N ILE A 20 -7.11 -13.91 7.08
CA ILE A 20 -8.42 -13.55 6.55
C ILE A 20 -9.08 -14.81 5.96
N GLN A 21 -8.39 -15.57 5.10
CA GLN A 21 -8.91 -16.79 4.50
C GLN A 21 -9.33 -17.84 5.56
N GLU A 22 -8.51 -18.03 6.60
CA GLU A 22 -8.86 -18.94 7.71
C GLU A 22 -10.11 -18.45 8.47
N SER A 23 -10.21 -17.15 8.73
CA SER A 23 -11.36 -16.55 9.43
C SER A 23 -12.64 -16.71 8.64
N ASP A 24 -12.60 -16.43 7.35
CA ASP A 24 -13.72 -16.53 6.43
C ASP A 24 -14.19 -17.98 6.29
N PHE A 25 -13.26 -18.91 6.06
CA PHE A 25 -13.55 -20.33 6.02
C PHE A 25 -14.19 -20.85 7.32
N ALA A 26 -13.65 -20.43 8.48
CA ALA A 26 -14.20 -20.79 9.77
C ALA A 26 -15.62 -20.23 9.99
N TYR A 27 -15.88 -19.01 9.50
CA TYR A 27 -17.20 -18.39 9.54
C TYR A 27 -18.20 -19.16 8.67
N ASP A 28 -17.83 -19.47 7.44
CA ASP A 28 -18.71 -20.14 6.48
C ASP A 28 -18.98 -21.60 6.86
N LEU A 29 -18.00 -22.28 7.44
CA LEU A 29 -18.19 -23.61 8.03
C LEU A 29 -19.22 -23.58 9.17
N LYS A 30 -19.17 -22.57 10.05
CA LYS A 30 -20.17 -22.40 11.12
C LYS A 30 -21.55 -22.09 10.56
N ARG A 31 -21.62 -21.26 9.51
CA ARG A 31 -22.85 -20.88 8.83
C ARG A 31 -23.50 -22.10 8.12
N ALA A 32 -22.70 -22.88 7.38
CA ALA A 32 -23.16 -24.10 6.70
C ALA A 32 -23.72 -25.10 7.71
N LYS A 33 -23.01 -25.36 8.81
CA LYS A 33 -23.47 -26.23 9.91
C LYS A 33 -24.79 -25.77 10.51
N ARG A 34 -24.99 -24.48 10.74
CA ARG A 34 -26.25 -23.93 11.27
C ARG A 34 -27.41 -24.07 10.29
N GLN A 35 -27.14 -24.07 8.98
CA GLN A 35 -28.13 -24.20 7.92
C GLN A 35 -28.39 -25.66 7.51
N GLY A 36 -27.68 -26.63 8.09
CA GLY A 36 -27.81 -28.06 7.79
C GLY A 36 -27.40 -28.43 6.36
N ARG A 37 -26.48 -27.63 5.76
CA ARG A 37 -25.97 -27.87 4.40
C ARG A 37 -24.46 -28.19 4.44
N ALA A 38 -23.97 -28.84 3.39
CA ALA A 38 -22.53 -29.00 3.19
C ALA A 38 -21.88 -27.66 2.87
N LEU A 39 -20.63 -27.48 3.22
CA LEU A 39 -19.82 -26.35 2.77
C LEU A 39 -19.49 -26.57 1.29
N GLU A 40 -19.80 -25.59 0.44
CA GLU A 40 -19.47 -25.62 -0.99
C GLU A 40 -18.20 -24.82 -1.30
N GLU A 41 -17.63 -24.18 -0.28
CA GLU A 41 -16.46 -23.30 -0.41
C GLU A 41 -15.16 -24.11 -0.28
N GLU A 42 -14.15 -23.66 -1.02
CA GLU A 42 -12.82 -24.25 -1.02
C GLU A 42 -12.08 -23.95 0.29
N GLU A 43 -11.21 -24.86 0.72
CA GLU A 43 -10.30 -24.62 1.85
C GLU A 43 -9.36 -23.44 1.55
N PRO A 44 -8.82 -22.76 2.59
CA PRO A 44 -7.84 -21.70 2.39
C PRO A 44 -6.70 -22.13 1.47
N LEU A 45 -6.26 -21.26 0.56
CA LEU A 45 -5.20 -21.57 -0.40
C LEU A 45 -3.85 -21.86 0.28
N TYR A 46 -3.63 -21.26 1.43
CA TYR A 46 -2.44 -21.46 2.29
C TYR A 46 -2.75 -20.97 3.71
N ALA A 47 -1.96 -21.42 4.66
CA ALA A 47 -2.06 -21.08 6.07
C ALA A 47 -0.94 -20.10 6.50
N PRO A 48 -1.06 -19.42 7.65
CA PRO A 48 0.00 -18.55 8.18
C PRO A 48 1.36 -19.24 8.32
N GLU A 49 1.37 -20.55 8.59
CA GLU A 49 2.58 -21.37 8.74
C GLU A 49 3.36 -21.54 7.43
N ASP A 50 2.71 -21.38 6.28
CA ASP A 50 3.34 -21.46 4.95
C ASP A 50 4.11 -20.19 4.60
N VAL A 51 3.82 -19.07 5.26
CA VAL A 51 4.44 -17.77 4.94
C VAL A 51 5.93 -17.74 5.29
N PRO A 52 6.40 -18.13 6.49
CA PRO A 52 7.82 -18.09 6.81
C PRO A 52 8.71 -18.91 5.84
N PRO A 53 8.39 -20.16 5.48
CA PRO A 53 9.19 -20.89 4.49
C PRO A 53 9.12 -20.28 3.09
N ALA A 54 7.98 -19.72 2.67
CA ALA A 54 7.89 -18.99 1.41
C ALA A 54 8.79 -17.75 1.42
N MET A 55 8.77 -16.97 2.49
CA MET A 55 9.63 -15.77 2.62
C MET A 55 11.12 -16.11 2.70
N ALA A 56 11.48 -17.29 3.20
CA ALA A 56 12.88 -17.72 3.28
C ALA A 56 13.57 -17.91 1.91
N VAL A 57 12.81 -18.11 0.84
CA VAL A 57 13.34 -18.23 -0.52
C VAL A 57 13.32 -16.91 -1.31
N PHE A 58 12.81 -15.83 -0.73
CA PHE A 58 12.87 -14.50 -1.36
C PHE A 58 14.30 -14.00 -1.43
N GLN A 59 14.71 -13.56 -2.61
CA GLN A 59 15.98 -12.90 -2.86
C GLN A 59 15.73 -11.46 -3.24
N ALA A 60 16.19 -10.53 -2.39
CA ALA A 60 16.03 -9.12 -2.64
C ALA A 60 17.21 -8.58 -3.45
N MET A 61 16.91 -7.69 -4.39
CA MET A 61 17.88 -6.95 -5.20
C MET A 61 17.43 -5.49 -5.34
N ASP A 62 18.37 -4.56 -5.34
CA ASP A 62 18.08 -3.14 -5.46
C ASP A 62 17.78 -2.74 -6.93
N TYR A 63 17.16 -1.57 -7.09
CA TYR A 63 16.94 -1.01 -8.44
C TYR A 63 18.27 -0.78 -9.16
N GLY A 64 18.28 -1.02 -10.46
CA GLY A 64 19.43 -0.85 -11.32
C GLY A 64 20.45 -1.98 -11.25
N GLU A 65 20.33 -2.91 -10.31
CA GLU A 65 21.15 -4.13 -10.30
C GLU A 65 20.69 -5.10 -11.40
N ALA A 66 21.65 -5.80 -12.01
CA ALA A 66 21.38 -6.85 -13.00
C ALA A 66 21.84 -8.20 -12.42
N LEU A 67 20.95 -9.17 -12.39
CA LEU A 67 21.20 -10.50 -11.85
C LEU A 67 20.94 -11.59 -12.89
N GLY A 68 21.93 -12.44 -13.15
CA GLY A 68 21.74 -13.68 -13.92
C GLY A 68 20.97 -14.69 -13.07
N ILE A 69 19.73 -14.96 -13.47
CA ILE A 69 18.81 -15.87 -12.74
C ILE A 69 18.83 -17.29 -13.28
N LEU A 70 19.15 -17.44 -14.57
CA LEU A 70 19.33 -18.70 -15.29
C LEU A 70 20.40 -18.49 -16.37
N PRO A 71 21.01 -19.55 -16.92
CA PRO A 71 21.87 -19.44 -18.08
C PRO A 71 21.21 -18.66 -19.21
N GLY A 72 21.81 -17.59 -19.67
CA GLY A 72 21.27 -16.72 -20.71
C GLY A 72 20.11 -15.79 -20.27
N ILE A 73 19.68 -15.78 -19.00
CA ILE A 73 18.59 -14.92 -18.54
C ILE A 73 19.06 -14.02 -17.40
N THR A 74 18.98 -12.71 -17.65
CA THR A 74 19.30 -11.66 -16.66
C THR A 74 18.03 -10.86 -16.36
N VAL A 75 17.81 -10.57 -15.07
CA VAL A 75 16.74 -9.69 -14.58
C VAL A 75 17.32 -8.40 -14.01
N SER A 76 16.61 -7.30 -14.20
CA SER A 76 16.86 -6.04 -13.49
C SER A 76 15.54 -5.32 -13.21
N PHE A 77 15.59 -4.41 -12.21
CA PHE A 77 14.42 -3.63 -11.80
C PHE A 77 14.68 -2.14 -11.96
N THR A 78 13.64 -1.39 -12.37
CA THR A 78 13.58 0.07 -12.23
C THR A 78 12.36 0.45 -11.41
N ASP A 79 12.42 1.61 -10.72
CA ASP A 79 11.32 2.06 -9.88
C ASP A 79 10.08 2.39 -10.74
N ALA A 80 8.97 1.74 -10.45
CA ALA A 80 7.70 2.00 -11.11
C ALA A 80 6.96 3.21 -10.53
N GLY A 81 7.40 3.75 -9.38
CA GLY A 81 6.81 4.93 -8.74
C GLY A 81 5.36 4.78 -8.27
N HIS A 82 4.83 3.55 -8.20
CA HIS A 82 3.42 3.29 -7.91
C HIS A 82 3.14 3.11 -6.42
N ILE A 83 3.76 2.13 -5.80
CA ILE A 83 3.78 1.92 -4.34
C ILE A 83 5.21 1.65 -3.89
N LEU A 84 5.43 1.68 -2.58
CA LEU A 84 6.75 1.44 -2.00
C LEU A 84 7.32 0.09 -2.47
N GLY A 85 8.48 0.12 -3.12
CA GLY A 85 9.15 -1.08 -3.64
C GLY A 85 8.61 -1.59 -4.98
N SER A 86 7.60 -0.96 -5.58
CA SER A 86 7.10 -1.34 -6.91
C SER A 86 8.19 -1.26 -7.98
N ALA A 87 8.22 -2.24 -8.87
CA ALA A 87 9.27 -2.36 -9.87
C ALA A 87 8.72 -2.68 -11.26
N VAL A 88 9.29 -2.01 -12.25
CA VAL A 88 9.25 -2.48 -13.65
C VAL A 88 10.29 -3.57 -13.80
N VAL A 89 9.91 -4.71 -14.35
CA VAL A 89 10.79 -5.87 -14.50
C VAL A 89 11.34 -5.92 -15.92
N HIS A 90 12.66 -5.95 -16.05
CA HIS A 90 13.36 -6.06 -17.32
C HIS A 90 14.07 -7.41 -17.38
N LEU A 91 13.77 -8.20 -18.41
CA LEU A 91 14.46 -9.45 -18.71
C LEU A 91 15.30 -9.29 -19.99
N THR A 92 16.54 -9.69 -19.90
CA THR A 92 17.40 -9.90 -21.07
C THR A 92 17.58 -11.41 -21.24
N ILE A 93 17.15 -11.92 -22.39
CA ILE A 93 17.19 -13.35 -22.73
C ILE A 93 18.13 -13.50 -23.91
N ASP A 94 19.25 -14.19 -23.68
CA ASP A 94 20.27 -14.50 -24.69
C ASP A 94 20.28 -16.02 -24.93
N ASP A 95 19.84 -16.46 -26.09
CA ASP A 95 19.81 -17.88 -26.50
C ASP A 95 21.07 -18.31 -27.27
N GLY A 96 22.05 -17.41 -27.42
CA GLY A 96 23.28 -17.61 -28.15
C GLY A 96 23.19 -17.25 -29.64
N GLU A 97 22.00 -17.08 -30.20
CA GLU A 97 21.78 -16.62 -31.60
C GLU A 97 21.24 -15.19 -31.60
N ARG A 98 20.41 -14.83 -30.61
CA ARG A 98 19.80 -13.50 -30.48
C ARG A 98 19.62 -13.11 -29.03
N VAL A 99 19.49 -11.81 -28.82
CA VAL A 99 19.14 -11.22 -27.53
C VAL A 99 17.74 -10.62 -27.63
N LEU A 100 16.85 -11.04 -26.75
CA LEU A 100 15.50 -10.49 -26.59
C LEU A 100 15.41 -9.71 -25.29
N ARG A 101 14.96 -8.47 -25.36
CA ARG A 101 14.69 -7.60 -24.19
C ARG A 101 13.20 -7.49 -23.98
N LEU A 102 12.73 -7.98 -22.84
CA LEU A 102 11.32 -8.00 -22.46
C LEU A 102 11.12 -7.13 -21.21
N THR A 103 10.15 -6.24 -21.24
CA THR A 103 9.80 -5.38 -20.12
C THR A 103 8.36 -5.63 -19.69
N PHE A 104 8.16 -5.84 -18.38
CA PHE A 104 6.84 -5.87 -17.73
C PHE A 104 6.71 -4.62 -16.88
N SER A 105 5.73 -3.77 -17.18
CA SER A 105 5.56 -2.51 -16.46
C SER A 105 5.13 -2.73 -15.01
N GLY A 106 4.33 -3.75 -14.72
CA GLY A 106 3.52 -3.75 -13.53
C GLY A 106 2.59 -2.53 -13.53
N ASP A 107 2.07 -2.15 -12.38
CA ASP A 107 1.34 -0.90 -12.23
C ASP A 107 2.33 0.26 -12.14
N VAL A 108 2.12 1.30 -12.94
CA VAL A 108 3.01 2.46 -13.05
C VAL A 108 2.43 3.63 -12.28
N GLY A 109 3.27 4.29 -11.48
CA GLY A 109 2.89 5.48 -10.71
C GLY A 109 2.71 6.71 -11.59
N ARG A 110 2.26 7.80 -10.96
CA ARG A 110 2.03 9.08 -11.63
C ARG A 110 3.30 9.94 -11.58
N TYR A 111 3.47 10.80 -12.58
CA TYR A 111 4.57 11.78 -12.64
C TYR A 111 4.46 12.93 -11.62
N VAL A 112 3.46 12.94 -10.77
CA VAL A 112 3.20 13.95 -9.74
C VAL A 112 2.93 13.35 -8.36
N GLU A 113 3.54 12.19 -8.06
CA GLU A 113 3.37 11.55 -6.76
C GLU A 113 3.90 12.41 -5.61
N ARG A 114 3.28 12.26 -4.44
CA ARG A 114 3.58 13.10 -3.27
C ARG A 114 4.69 12.53 -2.40
N LEU A 115 4.67 11.22 -2.19
CA LEU A 115 5.57 10.52 -1.27
C LEU A 115 6.72 9.85 -2.01
N LEU A 116 6.42 9.17 -3.12
CA LEU A 116 7.38 8.40 -3.91
C LEU A 116 7.98 9.20 -5.06
N PRO A 117 9.13 8.79 -5.62
CA PRO A 117 9.66 9.32 -6.86
C PRO A 117 8.72 9.10 -8.03
N GLU A 118 8.92 9.84 -9.10
CA GLU A 118 8.31 9.58 -10.40
C GLU A 118 8.81 8.24 -10.98
N PRO A 119 8.00 7.56 -11.80
CA PRO A 119 8.47 6.36 -12.50
C PRO A 119 9.75 6.62 -13.30
N VAL A 120 10.69 5.70 -13.22
CA VAL A 120 11.92 5.77 -14.01
C VAL A 120 11.60 5.39 -15.46
N PRO A 121 12.09 6.14 -16.48
CA PRO A 121 11.90 5.76 -17.88
C PRO A 121 12.39 4.35 -18.17
N PHE A 122 11.65 3.61 -18.98
CA PHE A 122 12.00 2.24 -19.35
C PHE A 122 13.23 2.21 -20.25
N PRO A 123 14.15 1.24 -20.04
CA PRO A 123 15.23 1.02 -21.00
C PRO A 123 14.67 0.52 -22.34
N GLN A 124 15.52 0.54 -23.38
CA GLN A 124 15.17 -0.02 -24.68
C GLN A 124 14.74 -1.49 -24.54
N ALA A 125 13.56 -1.82 -25.04
CA ALA A 125 13.01 -3.17 -25.05
C ALA A 125 12.53 -3.55 -26.45
N ASP A 126 12.56 -4.86 -26.75
CA ASP A 126 12.03 -5.42 -28.00
C ASP A 126 10.53 -5.72 -27.84
N VAL A 127 10.11 -6.07 -26.61
CA VAL A 127 8.70 -6.33 -26.25
C VAL A 127 8.40 -5.67 -24.93
N ILE A 128 7.23 -5.02 -24.84
CA ILE A 128 6.70 -4.42 -23.60
C ILE A 128 5.33 -5.01 -23.31
N ILE A 129 5.13 -5.52 -22.10
CA ILE A 129 3.83 -5.88 -21.54
C ILE A 129 3.49 -4.79 -20.53
N CYS A 130 2.47 -4.00 -20.84
CA CYS A 130 2.14 -2.77 -20.12
C CYS A 130 0.73 -2.83 -19.57
N GLU A 131 0.52 -2.29 -18.34
CA GLU A 131 -0.82 -2.02 -17.81
C GLU A 131 -1.59 -1.05 -18.72
N SER A 132 -2.92 -1.03 -18.56
CA SER A 132 -3.81 -0.09 -19.26
C SER A 132 -5.01 0.33 -18.40
N THR A 133 -4.86 0.34 -17.08
CA THR A 133 -5.93 0.61 -16.11
C THR A 133 -6.64 1.95 -16.38
N TYR A 134 -5.89 2.99 -16.72
CA TYR A 134 -6.41 4.29 -17.12
C TYR A 134 -6.07 4.64 -18.57
N GLY A 135 -5.95 3.64 -19.41
CA GLY A 135 -5.56 3.83 -20.83
C GLY A 135 -6.58 4.57 -21.69
N ASP A 136 -7.80 4.78 -21.19
CA ASP A 136 -8.92 5.44 -21.89
C ASP A 136 -9.21 6.86 -21.37
N ARG A 137 -8.50 7.34 -20.34
CA ARG A 137 -8.80 8.65 -19.69
C ARG A 137 -7.61 9.21 -18.95
N ASP A 138 -7.62 10.53 -18.79
CA ASP A 138 -6.68 11.24 -17.92
C ASP A 138 -7.10 11.19 -16.46
N HIS A 139 -6.12 11.26 -15.57
CA HIS A 139 -6.34 11.45 -14.15
C HIS A 139 -6.71 12.90 -13.83
N GLU A 140 -7.52 13.10 -12.79
CA GLU A 140 -7.77 14.44 -12.25
C GLU A 140 -6.47 15.07 -11.71
N PRO A 141 -6.31 16.41 -11.88
CA PRO A 141 -5.14 17.11 -11.36
C PRO A 141 -5.01 17.00 -9.84
N LEU A 142 -3.84 16.57 -9.34
CA LEU A 142 -3.57 16.44 -7.90
C LEU A 142 -3.33 17.78 -7.17
N ALA A 143 -3.20 18.88 -7.89
CA ALA A 143 -2.83 20.18 -7.31
C ALA A 143 -3.78 20.67 -6.21
N GLN A 144 -5.04 20.26 -6.23
CA GLN A 144 -6.07 20.67 -5.27
C GLN A 144 -6.41 19.63 -4.22
N ALA A 145 -5.88 18.39 -4.32
CA ALA A 145 -6.31 17.29 -3.47
C ALA A 145 -6.00 17.48 -1.97
N GLU A 146 -4.99 18.29 -1.60
CA GLU A 146 -4.72 18.64 -0.21
C GLU A 146 -5.79 19.59 0.34
N ASP A 147 -6.18 20.59 -0.44
CA ASP A 147 -7.24 21.54 -0.06
C ASP A 147 -8.62 20.88 -0.08
N GLU A 148 -8.86 19.97 -0.98
CA GLU A 148 -10.09 19.16 -1.03
C GLU A 148 -10.21 18.26 0.19
N LEU A 149 -9.15 17.55 0.58
CA LEU A 149 -9.14 16.76 1.80
C LEU A 149 -9.43 17.63 3.02
N LEU A 150 -8.76 18.78 3.14
CA LEU A 150 -9.04 19.73 4.21
C LEU A 150 -10.49 20.22 4.18
N GLY A 151 -11.03 20.54 3.01
CA GLY A 151 -12.43 20.94 2.83
C GLY A 151 -13.41 19.86 3.31
N HIS A 152 -13.14 18.58 3.04
CA HIS A 152 -13.93 17.46 3.56
C HIS A 152 -13.84 17.36 5.09
N VAL A 153 -12.65 17.53 5.67
CA VAL A 153 -12.46 17.54 7.13
C VAL A 153 -13.24 18.67 7.78
N LEU A 154 -13.11 19.91 7.27
CA LEU A 154 -13.81 21.08 7.82
C LEU A 154 -15.33 20.90 7.76
N ARG A 155 -15.87 20.56 6.60
CA ARG A 155 -17.30 20.36 6.41
C ARG A 155 -17.86 19.25 7.28
N THR A 156 -17.16 18.09 7.36
CA THR A 156 -17.71 16.91 8.06
C THR A 156 -17.49 17.00 9.56
N CYS A 157 -16.27 17.32 9.99
CA CYS A 157 -15.92 17.22 11.41
C CYS A 157 -16.15 18.53 12.17
N VAL A 158 -15.97 19.69 11.52
CA VAL A 158 -16.14 21.00 12.21
C VAL A 158 -17.57 21.51 12.10
N GLU A 159 -18.10 21.61 10.87
CA GLU A 159 -19.43 22.19 10.63
C GLU A 159 -20.53 21.21 11.05
N LYS A 160 -20.51 19.97 10.50
CA LYS A 160 -21.51 18.95 10.77
C LYS A 160 -21.31 18.17 12.07
N LYS A 161 -20.14 18.33 12.72
CA LYS A 161 -19.78 17.61 13.96
C LYS A 161 -19.86 16.08 13.81
N GLY A 162 -19.58 15.58 12.60
CA GLY A 162 -19.68 14.16 12.23
C GLY A 162 -18.33 13.46 12.17
N LYS A 163 -18.35 12.21 11.72
CA LYS A 163 -17.16 11.40 11.47
C LYS A 163 -16.83 11.40 9.98
N LEU A 164 -15.59 11.62 9.62
CA LEU A 164 -15.09 11.47 8.26
C LEU A 164 -14.47 10.06 8.15
N LEU A 165 -15.12 9.19 7.39
CA LEU A 165 -14.60 7.86 7.08
C LEU A 165 -13.84 7.94 5.75
N ILE A 166 -12.60 7.48 5.73
CA ILE A 166 -11.75 7.46 4.55
C ILE A 166 -11.36 6.01 4.28
N PRO A 167 -12.06 5.32 3.35
CA PRO A 167 -11.64 4.00 2.92
C PRO A 167 -10.37 4.15 2.08
N ALA A 168 -9.31 3.41 2.45
CA ALA A 168 -8.02 3.49 1.81
C ALA A 168 -7.33 2.13 1.77
N PHE A 169 -6.62 1.84 0.70
CA PHE A 169 -5.74 0.68 0.66
C PHE A 169 -4.68 0.79 1.75
N SER A 170 -4.41 -0.32 2.42
CA SER A 170 -3.46 -0.40 3.54
C SER A 170 -2.04 -0.01 3.13
N ILE A 171 -1.68 -0.24 1.87
CA ILE A 171 -0.37 0.07 1.30
C ILE A 171 -0.52 1.21 0.27
N GLY A 172 0.40 2.17 0.34
CA GLY A 172 0.46 3.34 -0.53
C GLY A 172 -0.54 4.41 -0.10
N LYS A 173 -1.84 4.20 -0.30
CA LYS A 173 -2.85 5.25 -0.12
C LYS A 173 -3.02 5.72 1.32
N THR A 174 -2.98 4.82 2.30
CA THR A 174 -3.02 5.20 3.73
C THR A 174 -1.83 6.07 4.09
N GLN A 175 -0.62 5.74 3.64
CA GLN A 175 0.59 6.52 3.92
C GLN A 175 0.55 7.90 3.26
N GLU A 176 0.02 8.03 2.04
CA GLU A 176 -0.18 9.32 1.38
C GLU A 176 -1.15 10.23 2.13
N ILE A 177 -2.27 9.66 2.62
CA ILE A 177 -3.25 10.39 3.41
C ILE A 177 -2.64 10.87 4.72
N LEU A 178 -1.92 9.98 5.43
CA LEU A 178 -1.24 10.33 6.68
C LEU A 178 -0.20 11.44 6.46
N TYR A 179 0.63 11.34 5.42
CA TYR A 179 1.60 12.37 5.06
C TYR A 179 0.91 13.71 4.76
N THR A 180 -0.20 13.68 4.02
CA THR A 180 -0.97 14.90 3.73
C THR A 180 -1.54 15.53 4.99
N LEU A 181 -2.13 14.72 5.89
CA LEU A 181 -2.67 15.20 7.17
C LEU A 181 -1.56 15.73 8.10
N ASN A 182 -0.39 15.08 8.10
CA ASN A 182 0.78 15.56 8.84
C ASN A 182 1.24 16.93 8.34
N LYS A 183 1.35 17.12 7.03
CA LYS A 183 1.66 18.44 6.44
C LYS A 183 0.66 19.51 6.86
N LEU A 184 -0.63 19.22 6.77
CA LEU A 184 -1.69 20.12 7.20
C LEU A 184 -1.61 20.45 8.70
N SER A 185 -1.26 19.46 9.53
CA SER A 185 -1.05 19.63 10.98
C SER A 185 0.14 20.53 11.27
N ASN A 186 1.29 20.26 10.64
CA ASN A 186 2.52 21.06 10.80
C ASN A 186 2.34 22.51 10.32
N ALA A 187 1.52 22.71 9.28
CA ALA A 187 1.15 24.04 8.80
C ALA A 187 0.09 24.74 9.68
N GLY A 188 -0.41 24.09 10.74
CA GLY A 188 -1.48 24.64 11.61
C GLY A 188 -2.85 24.74 10.92
N ARG A 189 -3.03 24.08 9.77
CA ARG A 189 -4.27 24.12 8.99
C ARG A 189 -5.27 23.02 9.39
N LEU A 190 -4.77 21.88 9.90
CA LEU A 190 -5.63 20.78 10.35
C LEU A 190 -6.28 21.16 11.69
N PRO A 191 -7.62 21.12 11.81
CA PRO A 191 -8.30 21.29 13.10
C PRO A 191 -7.86 20.21 14.11
N ARG A 192 -7.91 20.52 15.40
CA ARG A 192 -7.60 19.56 16.49
C ARG A 192 -8.69 18.49 16.60
N ILE A 193 -8.68 17.56 15.69
CA ILE A 193 -9.64 16.44 15.59
C ILE A 193 -8.85 15.15 15.65
N PRO A 194 -9.28 14.15 16.45
CA PRO A 194 -8.64 12.83 16.48
C PRO A 194 -8.69 12.15 15.10
N VAL A 195 -7.58 11.51 14.72
CA VAL A 195 -7.43 10.72 13.50
C VAL A 195 -7.09 9.29 13.92
N PHE A 196 -7.89 8.34 13.47
CA PHE A 196 -7.70 6.93 13.77
C PHE A 196 -7.30 6.18 12.49
N VAL A 197 -6.20 5.43 12.56
CA VAL A 197 -5.83 4.45 11.53
C VAL A 197 -6.32 3.09 12.00
N ASP A 198 -7.45 2.66 11.48
CA ASP A 198 -8.14 1.45 11.91
C ASP A 198 -7.92 0.31 10.91
N SER A 199 -6.68 -0.15 10.85
CA SER A 199 -6.24 -1.28 10.02
C SER A 199 -4.89 -1.79 10.52
N PRO A 200 -4.80 -3.01 11.09
CA PRO A 200 -3.54 -3.61 11.51
C PRO A 200 -2.51 -3.72 10.37
N LEU A 201 -2.96 -4.09 9.16
CA LEU A 201 -2.10 -4.17 7.98
C LEU A 201 -1.55 -2.78 7.59
N ALA A 202 -2.40 -1.74 7.57
CA ALA A 202 -1.95 -0.38 7.26
C ALA A 202 -0.93 0.14 8.28
N ILE A 203 -1.09 -0.21 9.56
CA ILE A 203 -0.14 0.15 10.61
C ILE A 203 1.21 -0.53 10.38
N SER A 204 1.20 -1.81 10.03
CA SER A 204 2.43 -2.57 9.74
C SER A 204 3.10 -2.07 8.45
N ALA A 205 2.33 -1.78 7.40
CA ALA A 205 2.83 -1.18 6.17
C ALA A 205 3.42 0.22 6.39
N THR A 206 2.84 1.01 7.30
CA THR A 206 3.39 2.32 7.67
C THR A 206 4.73 2.20 8.40
N ALA A 207 4.92 1.17 9.23
CA ALA A 207 6.22 0.90 9.85
C ALA A 207 7.27 0.56 8.78
N ILE A 208 6.93 -0.33 7.83
CA ILE A 208 7.81 -0.66 6.69
C ILE A 208 8.13 0.59 5.86
N ALA A 209 7.17 1.48 5.63
CA ALA A 209 7.41 2.73 4.91
C ALA A 209 8.42 3.64 5.62
N ARG A 210 8.41 3.69 6.97
CA ARG A 210 9.45 4.40 7.75
C ARG A 210 10.82 3.77 7.56
N ASP A 211 10.92 2.45 7.64
CA ASP A 211 12.19 1.71 7.50
C ASP A 211 12.80 1.87 6.10
N HIS A 212 11.96 2.02 5.08
CA HIS A 212 12.35 2.23 3.69
C HIS A 212 12.24 3.70 3.22
N SER A 213 12.27 4.66 4.13
CA SER A 213 12.18 6.11 3.82
C SER A 213 13.23 6.62 2.83
N ARG A 214 14.33 5.90 2.65
CA ARG A 214 15.33 6.16 1.60
C ARG A 214 14.75 6.12 0.18
N LEU A 215 13.63 5.40 -0.02
CA LEU A 215 12.92 5.29 -1.30
C LEU A 215 11.96 6.45 -1.55
N PHE A 216 11.75 7.35 -0.59
CA PHE A 216 10.93 8.53 -0.82
C PHE A 216 11.62 9.50 -1.76
N ARG A 217 10.82 10.33 -2.44
CA ARG A 217 11.36 11.39 -3.29
C ARG A 217 12.26 12.35 -2.50
N ALA A 218 13.20 12.99 -3.19
CA ALA A 218 14.23 13.80 -2.56
C ALA A 218 13.66 14.90 -1.63
N SER A 219 12.62 15.60 -2.06
CA SER A 219 11.98 16.65 -1.26
C SER A 219 11.40 16.13 0.05
N VAL A 220 10.79 14.93 0.03
CA VAL A 220 10.21 14.28 1.22
C VAL A 220 11.31 13.81 2.18
N ARG A 221 12.43 13.31 1.64
CA ARG A 221 13.60 12.95 2.46
C ARG A 221 14.23 14.16 3.15
N GLU A 222 14.20 15.33 2.52
CA GLU A 222 14.64 16.57 3.16
C GLU A 222 13.70 16.97 4.31
N GLU A 223 12.40 16.73 4.20
CA GLU A 223 11.43 16.99 5.27
C GLU A 223 11.72 16.15 6.52
N LEU A 224 12.23 14.91 6.38
CA LEU A 224 12.60 14.03 7.50
C LEU A 224 13.66 14.63 8.45
N SER A 225 14.45 15.61 7.99
CA SER A 225 15.39 16.33 8.85
C SER A 225 14.69 17.27 9.84
N ARG A 226 13.46 17.68 9.56
CA ARG A 226 12.67 18.62 10.34
C ARG A 226 11.52 17.92 11.07
N ASP A 227 10.97 16.90 10.45
CA ASP A 227 9.89 16.06 10.96
C ASP A 227 10.33 14.58 10.82
N PRO A 228 10.80 13.96 11.92
CA PRO A 228 11.35 12.60 11.85
C PRO A 228 10.29 11.51 11.62
N ASP A 229 9.00 11.82 11.74
CA ASP A 229 7.91 10.88 11.48
C ASP A 229 6.78 11.51 10.67
N LEU A 230 6.86 11.39 9.37
CA LEU A 230 5.91 11.96 8.41
C LEU A 230 4.48 11.37 8.49
N PHE A 231 4.29 10.30 9.25
CA PHE A 231 3.02 9.60 9.40
C PHE A 231 2.39 9.75 10.78
N SER A 232 3.04 10.51 11.67
CA SER A 232 2.59 10.73 13.05
C SER A 232 2.52 12.23 13.36
N PHE A 233 1.42 12.66 13.94
CA PHE A 233 1.18 14.05 14.35
C PHE A 233 0.23 14.09 15.56
N LEU A 234 0.07 15.27 16.15
CA LEU A 234 -0.79 15.42 17.32
C LEU A 234 -2.24 15.01 17.02
N GLY A 235 -2.73 13.98 17.71
CA GLY A 235 -4.09 13.49 17.57
C GLY A 235 -4.26 12.26 16.69
N VAL A 236 -3.17 11.73 16.08
CA VAL A 236 -3.25 10.45 15.37
C VAL A 236 -3.12 9.27 16.36
N GLU A 237 -3.96 8.26 16.19
CA GLU A 237 -3.96 7.00 16.94
C GLU A 237 -3.98 5.81 15.97
N PHE A 238 -3.04 4.88 16.14
CA PHE A 238 -2.97 3.64 15.40
C PHE A 238 -3.69 2.53 16.14
N VAL A 239 -4.87 2.12 15.64
CA VAL A 239 -5.78 1.18 16.30
C VAL A 239 -5.44 -0.25 15.90
N ARG A 240 -4.89 -1.03 16.84
CA ARG A 240 -4.52 -2.44 16.63
C ARG A 240 -5.53 -3.42 17.23
N ALA A 241 -6.21 -3.02 18.29
CA ALA A 241 -7.10 -3.91 19.05
C ALA A 241 -8.53 -3.85 18.49
N ALA A 242 -9.12 -5.00 18.22
CA ALA A 242 -10.49 -5.10 17.72
C ALA A 242 -11.53 -4.44 18.65
N GLU A 243 -11.32 -4.51 19.96
CA GLU A 243 -12.18 -3.84 20.97
C GLU A 243 -12.13 -2.33 20.83
N ARG A 244 -10.95 -1.78 20.51
CA ARG A 244 -10.78 -0.35 20.27
C ARG A 244 -11.44 0.09 18.97
N SER A 245 -11.30 -0.70 17.90
CA SER A 245 -12.01 -0.50 16.64
C SER A 245 -13.52 -0.45 16.85
N LYS A 246 -14.10 -1.43 17.57
CA LYS A 246 -15.53 -1.44 17.89
C LYS A 246 -16.00 -0.19 18.65
N GLN A 247 -15.17 0.38 19.51
CA GLN A 247 -15.49 1.62 20.24
C GLN A 247 -15.63 2.83 19.30
N LEU A 248 -14.92 2.85 18.15
CA LEU A 248 -15.06 3.91 17.14
C LEU A 248 -16.47 3.96 16.54
N ASN A 249 -17.16 2.82 16.43
CA ASN A 249 -18.53 2.76 15.93
C ASN A 249 -19.50 3.54 16.82
N SER A 250 -19.34 3.43 18.13
CA SER A 250 -20.21 4.09 19.13
C SER A 250 -19.79 5.51 19.49
N ARG A 251 -18.59 5.96 19.05
CA ARG A 251 -18.10 7.31 19.30
C ARG A 251 -19.07 8.35 18.73
N GLN A 252 -19.37 9.41 19.48
CA GLN A 252 -20.26 10.50 19.04
C GLN A 252 -19.48 11.75 18.62
N GLU A 253 -18.28 11.94 19.15
CA GLU A 253 -17.48 13.11 18.87
C GLU A 253 -16.86 13.04 17.47
N PRO A 254 -16.68 14.21 16.83
CA PRO A 254 -16.05 14.31 15.53
C PRO A 254 -14.67 13.64 15.48
N CYS A 255 -14.40 12.90 14.41
CA CYS A 255 -13.10 12.30 14.16
C CYS A 255 -12.92 11.96 12.70
N ILE A 256 -11.68 11.65 12.33
CA ILE A 256 -11.32 11.04 11.04
C ILE A 256 -10.98 9.58 11.31
N VAL A 257 -11.51 8.66 10.51
CA VAL A 257 -11.17 7.23 10.56
C VAL A 257 -10.67 6.82 9.19
N ILE A 258 -9.44 6.38 9.10
CA ILE A 258 -8.83 5.79 7.91
C ILE A 258 -8.90 4.28 8.10
N ALA A 259 -9.64 3.59 7.25
CA ALA A 259 -9.88 2.15 7.36
C ALA A 259 -9.57 1.43 6.04
N ALA A 260 -9.07 0.23 6.10
CA ALA A 260 -9.10 -0.71 4.99
C ALA A 260 -10.50 -1.35 4.91
N SER A 261 -11.01 -1.78 3.75
CA SER A 261 -10.35 -1.74 2.47
C SER A 261 -10.80 -0.54 1.64
N GLY A 262 -9.96 -0.15 0.67
CA GLY A 262 -10.28 0.95 -0.25
C GLY A 262 -11.48 0.69 -1.16
N MET A 263 -11.95 -0.55 -1.28
CA MET A 263 -13.14 -0.93 -2.07
C MET A 263 -14.42 -1.03 -1.21
N MET A 264 -14.34 -0.75 0.08
CA MET A 264 -15.46 -0.82 1.03
C MET A 264 -16.09 -2.23 1.14
N GLU A 265 -15.37 -3.26 0.74
CA GLU A 265 -15.69 -4.67 0.88
C GLU A 265 -14.69 -5.30 1.83
N ALA A 266 -15.11 -6.17 2.72
CA ALA A 266 -14.29 -6.90 3.70
C ALA A 266 -13.29 -5.99 4.49
N GLY A 267 -13.52 -5.74 5.74
CA GLY A 267 -12.64 -4.93 6.59
C GLY A 267 -13.25 -4.67 7.95
#